data_a1a8e7f56e3bcfb6b80b8bed87e5b145
#
_entry.id   a1a8e7f56e3bcfb6b80b8bed87e5b145
#
_cell.length_a   1.000
_cell.length_b   1.000
_cell.length_c   1.000
_cell.angle_alpha   90.00
_cell.angle_beta   90.00
_cell.angle_gamma   90.00
#
_symmetry.space_group_name_H-M   'P 1'
#
loop_
_entity.id
_entity.type
_entity.pdbx_description
1 polymer ?
#
loop_
_entity_poly.entity_id
_entity_poly.type
_entity_poly.pdbx_seq_one_letter_code
_entity_poly.pdbx_strand_id
1 'polypeptide(L)'
;TPVMSIIMLALVWFTSSFVPIFSCVLLCFPIFYTNTLAGLQSVDKQLLEMAAVFRVSRRRVITGIIVPSVIPHIYSALAVCLGFAWKSVVAAEVLSSPKYALGYQLYRTKLYLDTPSLFAWTLAIIVISLIFEKGLKRLLPQGGRL
;
A
#
# COMPACT_ATOMS: atom_id res chain seq x y z
N THR A 1 5.57 7.76 12.07
CA THR A 1 5.09 7.08 13.28
C THR A 1 5.75 5.73 13.40
N PRO A 2 6.16 5.28 14.59
CA PRO A 2 6.79 3.99 14.78
C PRO A 2 5.76 2.86 14.55
N VAL A 3 5.86 2.22 13.40
CA VAL A 3 4.94 1.15 12.95
C VAL A 3 4.86 0.02 13.96
N MET A 4 5.99 -0.34 14.57
CA MET A 4 6.07 -1.39 15.58
C MET A 4 5.19 -1.12 16.80
N SER A 5 5.14 0.13 17.29
CA SER A 5 4.29 0.51 18.42
C SER A 5 2.82 0.37 18.10
N ILE A 6 2.41 0.68 16.88
CA ILE A 6 1.03 0.55 16.42
C ILE A 6 0.64 -0.93 16.31
N ILE A 7 1.52 -1.78 15.80
CA ILE A 7 1.29 -3.23 15.73
C ILE A 7 1.10 -3.82 17.13
N MET A 8 1.97 -3.42 18.09
CA MET A 8 1.85 -3.87 19.48
C MET A 8 0.54 -3.42 20.14
N LEU A 9 0.12 -2.18 19.87
CA LEU A 9 -1.16 -1.67 20.38
C LEU A 9 -2.35 -2.39 19.74
N ALA A 10 -2.26 -2.69 18.44
CA ALA A 10 -3.30 -3.46 17.74
C ALA A 10 -3.45 -4.89 18.28
N LEU A 11 -2.36 -5.51 18.75
CA LEU A 11 -2.40 -6.84 19.39
C LEU A 11 -3.19 -6.88 20.68
N VAL A 12 -3.36 -5.76 21.38
CA VAL A 12 -4.16 -5.68 22.60
C VAL A 12 -5.66 -5.69 22.27
N TRP A 13 -6.06 -5.14 21.11
CA TRP A 13 -7.48 -4.96 20.78
C TRP A 13 -8.00 -5.96 19.75
N PHE A 14 -7.12 -6.48 18.90
CA PHE A 14 -7.50 -7.34 17.80
C PHE A 14 -6.89 -8.74 17.92
N THR A 15 -7.53 -9.71 17.28
CA THR A 15 -6.99 -11.06 17.15
C THR A 15 -5.73 -11.07 16.26
N SER A 16 -4.81 -11.98 16.53
CA SER A 16 -3.53 -12.12 15.79
C SER A 16 -3.70 -12.16 14.27
N SER A 17 -4.78 -12.75 13.77
CA SER A 17 -5.06 -12.85 12.33
C SER A 17 -5.51 -11.53 11.70
N PHE A 18 -6.08 -10.61 12.48
CA PHE A 18 -6.57 -9.32 11.98
C PHE A 18 -5.51 -8.22 12.00
N VAL A 19 -4.52 -8.33 12.89
CA VAL A 19 -3.45 -7.33 13.07
C VAL A 19 -2.68 -7.02 11.79
N PRO A 20 -2.27 -8.00 10.94
CA PRO A 20 -1.58 -7.70 9.69
C PRO A 20 -2.41 -6.86 8.72
N ILE A 21 -3.71 -7.16 8.61
CA ILE A 21 -4.64 -6.43 7.75
C ILE A 21 -4.81 -5.00 8.26
N PHE A 22 -5.06 -4.84 9.56
CA PHE A 22 -5.21 -3.52 10.20
C PHE A 22 -3.96 -2.66 10.00
N SER A 23 -2.77 -3.23 10.24
CA SER A 23 -1.50 -2.54 10.07
C SER A 23 -1.25 -2.10 8.63
N CYS A 24 -1.60 -2.96 7.67
CA CYS A 24 -1.52 -2.67 6.24
C CYS A 24 -2.40 -1.46 5.86
N VAL A 25 -3.67 -1.49 6.25
CA VAL A 25 -4.63 -0.40 5.97
C VAL A 25 -4.15 0.90 6.59
N LEU A 26 -3.73 0.87 7.84
CA LEU A 26 -3.30 2.07 8.57
C LEU A 26 -2.06 2.72 7.95
N LEU A 27 -1.12 1.93 7.42
CA LEU A 27 0.07 2.44 6.74
C LEU A 27 -0.22 2.93 5.32
N CYS A 28 -1.09 2.26 4.60
CA CYS A 28 -1.44 2.64 3.23
C CYS A 28 -2.34 3.87 3.19
N PHE A 29 -3.18 4.08 4.21
CA PHE A 29 -4.13 5.19 4.24
C PHE A 29 -3.48 6.57 4.07
N PRO A 30 -2.45 6.98 4.86
CA PRO A 30 -1.82 8.28 4.68
C PRO A 30 -1.13 8.44 3.33
N ILE A 31 -0.52 7.36 2.81
CA ILE A 31 0.13 7.38 1.49
C ILE A 31 -0.91 7.61 0.40
N PHE A 32 -2.02 6.90 0.46
CA PHE A 32 -3.11 7.04 -0.50
C PHE A 32 -3.75 8.42 -0.42
N TYR A 33 -4.00 8.91 0.80
CA TYR A 33 -4.55 10.23 1.06
C TYR A 33 -3.69 11.36 0.47
N THR A 34 -2.39 11.37 0.79
CA THR A 34 -1.47 12.42 0.33
C THR A 34 -1.32 12.44 -1.18
N ASN A 35 -1.22 11.28 -1.83
CA ASN A 35 -1.14 11.20 -3.29
C ASN A 35 -2.44 11.62 -3.98
N THR A 36 -3.59 11.24 -3.42
CA THR A 36 -4.90 11.67 -3.95
C THR A 36 -5.06 13.18 -3.82
N LEU A 37 -4.66 13.74 -2.69
CA LEU A 37 -4.68 15.19 -2.47
C LEU A 37 -3.76 15.92 -3.46
N ALA A 38 -2.54 15.41 -3.67
CA ALA A 38 -1.62 15.94 -4.67
C ALA A 38 -2.23 15.89 -6.09
N GLY A 39 -2.92 14.81 -6.43
CA GLY A 39 -3.65 14.69 -7.69
C GLY A 39 -4.76 15.74 -7.84
N LEU A 40 -5.50 16.02 -6.77
CA LEU A 40 -6.53 17.07 -6.79
C LEU A 40 -5.91 18.47 -6.93
N GLN A 41 -4.77 18.71 -6.31
CA GLN A 41 -4.05 20.00 -6.39
C GLN A 41 -3.36 20.21 -7.75
N SER A 42 -3.06 19.13 -8.48
CA SER A 42 -2.45 19.20 -9.81
C SER A 42 -3.43 19.57 -10.93
N VAL A 43 -4.73 19.65 -10.63
CA VAL A 43 -5.75 20.05 -11.61
C VAL A 43 -5.50 21.48 -12.07
N ASP A 44 -5.42 21.66 -13.39
CA ASP A 44 -5.17 22.97 -14.00
C ASP A 44 -6.34 23.94 -13.70
N LYS A 45 -6.02 25.03 -13.02
CA LYS A 45 -6.98 26.08 -12.68
C LYS A 45 -7.55 26.77 -13.91
N GLN A 46 -6.76 26.92 -14.97
CA GLN A 46 -7.21 27.54 -16.22
C GLN A 46 -8.33 26.73 -16.87
N LEU A 47 -8.22 25.37 -16.83
CA LEU A 47 -9.28 24.51 -17.34
C LEU A 47 -10.57 24.63 -16.50
N LEU A 48 -10.46 24.81 -15.18
CA LEU A 48 -11.61 25.01 -14.31
C LEU A 48 -12.27 26.37 -14.55
N GLU A 49 -11.48 27.43 -14.74
CA GLU A 49 -11.97 28.77 -15.07
C GLU A 49 -12.66 28.78 -16.44
N MET A 50 -12.05 28.14 -17.45
CA MET A 50 -12.66 27.98 -18.75
C MET A 50 -14.00 27.25 -18.67
N ALA A 51 -14.07 26.16 -17.92
CA ALA A 51 -15.30 25.41 -17.72
C ALA A 51 -16.39 26.27 -17.02
N ALA A 52 -16.00 27.16 -16.12
CA ALA A 52 -16.93 28.09 -15.45
C ALA A 52 -17.47 29.13 -16.42
N VAL A 53 -16.63 29.75 -17.26
CA VAL A 53 -17.03 30.72 -18.29
C VAL A 53 -18.02 30.09 -19.29
N PHE A 54 -17.76 28.85 -19.73
CA PHE A 54 -18.66 28.13 -20.63
C PHE A 54 -19.88 27.48 -19.94
N ARG A 55 -20.06 27.71 -18.65
CA ARG A 55 -21.16 27.15 -17.83
C ARG A 55 -21.29 25.64 -18.00
N VAL A 56 -20.16 24.92 -18.05
CA VAL A 56 -20.13 23.45 -18.14
C VAL A 56 -20.72 22.84 -16.88
N SER A 57 -21.57 21.83 -17.03
CA SER A 57 -22.21 21.17 -15.87
C SER A 57 -21.15 20.55 -14.95
N ARG A 58 -21.36 20.61 -13.64
CA ARG A 58 -20.45 20.07 -12.61
C ARG A 58 -20.05 18.61 -12.86
N ARG A 59 -20.99 17.79 -13.31
CA ARG A 59 -20.71 16.37 -13.65
C ARG A 59 -19.66 16.26 -14.76
N ARG A 60 -19.75 17.06 -15.81
CA ARG A 60 -18.77 17.05 -16.92
C ARG A 60 -17.41 17.59 -16.49
N VAL A 61 -17.36 18.58 -15.60
CA VAL A 61 -16.09 19.07 -15.02
C VAL A 61 -15.42 17.96 -14.20
N ILE A 62 -16.16 17.25 -13.37
CA ILE A 62 -15.62 16.17 -12.55
C ILE A 62 -15.11 15.04 -13.45
N THR A 63 -15.92 14.53 -14.36
CA THR A 63 -15.56 13.36 -15.19
C THR A 63 -14.58 13.69 -16.30
N GLY A 64 -14.58 14.92 -16.84
CA GLY A 64 -13.74 15.30 -17.98
C GLY A 64 -12.43 16.00 -17.62
N ILE A 65 -12.34 16.60 -16.41
CA ILE A 65 -11.15 17.36 -15.99
C ILE A 65 -10.55 16.75 -14.72
N ILE A 66 -11.33 16.66 -13.64
CA ILE A 66 -10.80 16.29 -12.33
C ILE A 66 -10.39 14.81 -12.31
N VAL A 67 -11.29 13.92 -12.68
CA VAL A 67 -11.03 12.47 -12.64
C VAL A 67 -9.82 12.06 -13.51
N PRO A 68 -9.70 12.47 -14.78
CA PRO A 68 -8.54 12.14 -15.59
C PRO A 68 -7.23 12.69 -15.03
N SER A 69 -7.25 13.86 -14.39
CA SER A 69 -6.05 14.46 -13.77
C SER A 69 -5.63 13.71 -12.50
N VAL A 70 -6.57 13.18 -11.73
CA VAL A 70 -6.30 12.47 -10.46
C VAL A 70 -5.91 11.00 -10.67
N ILE A 71 -6.44 10.35 -11.70
CA ILE A 71 -6.20 8.92 -11.98
C ILE A 71 -4.70 8.54 -11.97
N PRO A 72 -3.77 9.27 -12.62
CA PRO A 72 -2.35 8.91 -12.59
C PRO A 72 -1.76 8.92 -11.17
N HIS A 73 -2.20 9.87 -10.34
CA HIS A 73 -1.77 9.97 -8.94
C HIS A 73 -2.31 8.80 -8.10
N ILE A 74 -3.55 8.34 -8.37
CA ILE A 74 -4.12 7.16 -7.73
C ILE A 74 -3.32 5.90 -8.11
N TYR A 75 -2.94 5.74 -9.38
CA TYR A 75 -2.10 4.61 -9.80
C TYR A 75 -0.73 4.64 -9.13
N SER A 76 -0.10 5.81 -9.03
CA SER A 76 1.15 5.99 -8.28
C SER A 76 0.98 5.62 -6.81
N ALA A 77 -0.10 6.09 -6.17
CA ALA A 77 -0.41 5.77 -4.77
C ALA A 77 -0.56 4.26 -4.58
N LEU A 78 -1.33 3.59 -5.45
CA LEU A 78 -1.51 2.13 -5.39
C LEU A 78 -0.20 1.38 -5.53
N ALA A 79 0.67 1.78 -6.47
CA ALA A 79 1.97 1.14 -6.67
C ALA A 79 2.85 1.23 -5.42
N VAL A 80 2.90 2.40 -4.77
CA VAL A 80 3.64 2.63 -3.54
C VAL A 80 3.02 1.86 -2.38
N CYS A 81 1.69 1.95 -2.21
CA CYS A 81 0.97 1.24 -1.14
C CYS A 81 1.18 -0.26 -1.21
N LEU A 82 1.11 -0.86 -2.40
CA LEU A 82 1.27 -2.30 -2.57
C LEU A 82 2.69 -2.77 -2.22
N GLY A 83 3.72 -1.97 -2.56
CA GLY A 83 5.10 -2.25 -2.14
C GLY A 83 5.30 -2.17 -0.63
N PHE A 84 4.66 -1.21 0.05
CA PHE A 84 4.69 -1.09 1.51
C PHE A 84 3.80 -2.12 2.22
N ALA A 85 2.64 -2.42 1.65
CA ALA A 85 1.68 -3.38 2.20
C ALA A 85 2.33 -4.75 2.44
N TRP A 86 3.02 -5.29 1.43
CA TRP A 86 3.70 -6.57 1.56
C TRP A 86 4.69 -6.60 2.72
N LYS A 87 5.57 -5.59 2.81
CA LYS A 87 6.58 -5.49 3.87
C LYS A 87 5.94 -5.35 5.26
N SER A 88 4.89 -4.53 5.35
CA SER A 88 4.15 -4.31 6.58
C SER A 88 3.42 -5.56 7.06
N VAL A 89 2.77 -6.29 6.15
CA VAL A 89 2.05 -7.53 6.47
C VAL A 89 3.02 -8.57 7.01
N VAL A 90 4.15 -8.83 6.33
CA VAL A 90 5.15 -9.79 6.81
C VAL A 90 5.71 -9.40 8.19
N ALA A 91 6.02 -8.11 8.40
CA ALA A 91 6.49 -7.62 9.70
C ALA A 91 5.44 -7.80 10.80
N ALA A 92 4.17 -7.50 10.49
CA ALA A 92 3.07 -7.68 11.42
C ALA A 92 2.80 -9.16 11.73
N GLU A 93 2.91 -10.05 10.75
CA GLU A 93 2.79 -11.50 10.93
C GLU A 93 3.87 -12.08 11.87
N VAL A 94 5.11 -11.59 11.77
CA VAL A 94 6.19 -11.99 12.67
C VAL A 94 5.87 -11.63 14.12
N LEU A 95 5.24 -10.46 14.34
CA LEU A 95 4.90 -9.99 15.69
C LEU A 95 3.59 -10.59 16.22
N SER A 96 2.58 -10.70 15.37
CA SER A 96 1.25 -11.21 15.76
C SER A 96 1.14 -12.73 15.72
N SER A 97 2.09 -13.39 15.06
CA SER A 97 2.22 -14.86 14.98
C SER A 97 0.91 -15.58 14.60
N PRO A 98 0.16 -15.16 13.57
CA PRO A 98 -1.06 -15.85 13.16
C PRO A 98 -0.71 -17.23 12.58
N LYS A 99 -1.50 -18.25 12.93
CA LYS A 99 -1.31 -19.61 12.40
C LYS A 99 -1.37 -19.59 10.87
N TYR A 100 -0.48 -20.32 10.21
CA TYR A 100 -0.38 -20.46 8.74
C TYR A 100 0.14 -19.23 7.97
N ALA A 101 0.73 -18.23 8.63
CA ALA A 101 1.35 -17.08 7.98
C ALA A 101 2.84 -17.31 7.70
N LEU A 102 3.38 -16.60 6.68
CA LEU A 102 4.82 -16.67 6.35
C LEU A 102 5.68 -16.09 7.48
N GLY A 103 5.25 -14.97 8.05
CA GLY A 103 5.93 -14.36 9.20
C GLY A 103 5.92 -15.25 10.45
N TYR A 104 4.89 -16.08 10.63
CA TYR A 104 4.85 -17.07 11.70
C TYR A 104 5.95 -18.14 11.57
N GLN A 105 6.23 -18.60 10.35
CA GLN A 105 7.31 -19.56 10.13
C GLN A 105 8.68 -18.97 10.47
N LEU A 106 8.93 -17.71 10.12
CA LEU A 106 10.14 -17.00 10.55
C LEU A 106 10.26 -16.90 12.07
N TYR A 107 9.18 -16.53 12.74
CA TYR A 107 9.14 -16.43 14.20
C TYR A 107 9.40 -17.79 14.86
N ARG A 108 8.77 -18.85 14.35
CA ARG A 108 8.92 -20.22 14.84
C ARG A 108 10.36 -20.73 14.70
N THR A 109 10.96 -20.57 13.52
CA THR A 109 12.37 -21.01 13.29
C THR A 109 13.34 -20.24 14.18
N LYS A 110 13.08 -18.95 14.45
CA LYS A 110 13.83 -18.17 15.42
C LYS A 110 13.73 -18.76 16.84
N LEU A 111 12.53 -19.14 17.28
CA LEU A 111 12.30 -19.71 18.63
C LEU A 111 13.05 -21.04 18.81
N TYR A 112 13.10 -21.87 17.77
CA TYR A 112 13.80 -23.17 17.80
C TYR A 112 15.30 -23.07 17.49
N LEU A 113 15.84 -21.85 17.25
CA LEU A 113 17.24 -21.60 16.85
C LEU A 113 17.66 -22.39 15.61
N ASP A 114 16.69 -22.73 14.75
CA ASP A 114 16.92 -23.45 13.49
C ASP A 114 17.38 -22.44 12.41
N THR A 115 18.68 -22.14 12.46
CA THR A 115 19.31 -21.18 11.56
C THR A 115 19.17 -21.54 10.08
N PRO A 116 19.35 -22.79 9.64
CA PRO A 116 19.15 -23.15 8.23
C PRO A 116 17.74 -22.86 7.73
N SER A 117 16.72 -23.26 8.48
CA SER A 117 15.33 -23.01 8.12
C SER A 117 14.99 -21.51 8.14
N LEU A 118 15.59 -20.74 9.05
CA LEU A 118 15.42 -19.27 9.08
C LEU A 118 15.92 -18.63 7.79
N PHE A 119 17.10 -19.02 7.30
CA PHE A 119 17.61 -18.53 6.02
C PHE A 119 16.74 -18.95 4.84
N ALA A 120 16.26 -20.20 4.82
CA ALA A 120 15.41 -20.71 3.76
C ALA A 120 14.08 -19.90 3.68
N TRP A 121 13.40 -19.66 4.81
CA TRP A 121 12.19 -18.88 4.84
C TRP A 121 12.42 -17.41 4.47
N THR A 122 13.53 -16.81 4.91
CA THR A 122 13.90 -15.45 4.52
C THR A 122 14.08 -15.34 3.01
N LEU A 123 14.78 -16.29 2.41
CA LEU A 123 15.01 -16.33 0.96
C LEU A 123 13.70 -16.54 0.20
N ALA A 124 12.83 -17.42 0.68
CA ALA A 124 11.48 -17.61 0.12
C ALA A 124 10.66 -16.32 0.12
N ILE A 125 10.64 -15.58 1.22
CA ILE A 125 9.93 -14.31 1.34
C ILE A 125 10.50 -13.27 0.37
N ILE A 126 11.84 -13.19 0.23
CA ILE A 126 12.48 -12.28 -0.73
C ILE A 126 12.06 -12.62 -2.16
N VAL A 127 12.09 -13.90 -2.54
CA VAL A 127 11.69 -14.34 -3.89
C VAL A 127 10.22 -14.03 -4.16
N ILE A 128 9.32 -14.33 -3.23
CA ILE A 128 7.90 -14.01 -3.35
C ILE A 128 7.70 -12.49 -3.48
N SER A 129 8.42 -11.69 -2.68
CA SER A 129 8.37 -10.21 -2.74
C SER A 129 8.78 -9.70 -4.12
N LEU A 130 9.85 -10.23 -4.70
CA LEU A 130 10.32 -9.83 -6.03
C LEU A 130 9.34 -10.23 -7.15
N ILE A 131 8.73 -11.41 -7.06
CA ILE A 131 7.71 -11.86 -8.00
C ILE A 131 6.49 -10.95 -7.93
N PHE A 132 6.03 -10.65 -6.71
CA PHE A 132 4.89 -9.79 -6.46
C PHE A 132 5.13 -8.36 -6.97
N GLU A 133 6.31 -7.78 -6.70
CA GLU A 133 6.69 -6.45 -7.18
C GLU A 133 6.78 -6.38 -8.72
N LYS A 134 7.36 -7.41 -9.37
CA LYS A 134 7.40 -7.49 -10.83
C LYS A 134 6.01 -7.64 -11.44
N GLY A 135 5.15 -8.48 -10.84
CA GLY A 135 3.76 -8.64 -11.27
C GLY A 135 2.97 -7.34 -11.20
N LEU A 136 3.13 -6.60 -10.11
CA LEU A 136 2.51 -5.30 -9.90
C LEU A 136 2.97 -4.24 -10.91
N LYS A 137 4.27 -4.17 -11.18
CA LYS A 137 4.82 -3.24 -12.18
C LYS A 137 4.33 -3.52 -13.61
N ARG A 138 3.90 -4.77 -13.89
CA ARG A 138 3.28 -5.12 -15.18
C ARG A 138 1.80 -4.75 -15.24
N LEU A 139 1.09 -4.83 -14.11
CA LEU A 139 -0.34 -4.55 -14.04
C LEU A 139 -0.66 -3.06 -13.95
N LEU A 140 0.24 -2.29 -13.32
CA LEU A 140 0.08 -0.84 -13.21
C LEU A 140 0.83 -0.20 -14.38
N PRO A 141 0.12 0.38 -15.36
CA PRO A 141 0.77 1.16 -16.42
C PRO A 141 1.57 2.27 -15.73
N GLN A 142 2.86 2.37 -16.08
CA GLN A 142 3.71 3.47 -15.63
C GLN A 142 3.11 4.78 -16.17
N GLY A 143 2.21 5.37 -15.40
CA GLY A 143 1.70 6.71 -15.64
C GLY A 143 2.80 7.73 -15.37
N GLY A 144 3.73 7.88 -16.30
CA GLY A 144 4.84 8.79 -16.12
C GLY A 144 5.82 8.76 -17.31
N ARG A 145 5.29 8.76 -18.53
CA ARG A 145 6.01 9.19 -19.71
C ARG A 145 5.06 10.05 -20.55
N LEU A 146 4.97 11.29 -20.20
CA LEU A 146 4.75 12.43 -21.09
C LEU A 146 5.61 13.56 -20.58
#